data_17d362c585cab6aba7b85962832a6eff
#
_entry.id   17d362c585cab6aba7b85962832a6eff
#
_cell.length_a   1.000
_cell.length_b   1.000
_cell.length_c   1.000
_cell.angle_alpha   90.00
_cell.angle_beta   90.00
_cell.angle_gamma   90.00
#
_symmetry.space_group_name_H-M   'P 1'
#
loop_
_entity.id
_entity.type
_entity.pdbx_description
1 polymer ?
#
loop_
_entity_poly.entity_id
_entity_poly.type
_entity_poly.pdbx_seq_one_letter_code
_entity_poly.pdbx_strand_id
1 'polypeptide(L)'
;RQLKDPQKRQQYDNPPQQQYSQGFGPNGFQGMGGFEDLFSNFGFNMQGRQQQRNPDVTIAARITLEEAYTGKQMIASYRLRTGKEEVVEIKIPAGAHSGNTIRYQGFGEEGMAGPRGNLNVRIEVVPHSFFSVDGINLHCKANTNIFDFIIGGSTTINTVDGGKVKVSIPAGTSPGTKFSIHGYGMPDLRTGRRGNLYVTINGNVPKTLSQDEVIVLQKMRKRLDKKSVD
;
A
#
# COMPACT_ATOMS: atom_id res chain seq x y z
N ARG A 1 -16.39 -38.84 -1.88
CA ARG A 1 -17.26 -39.73 -2.73
C ARG A 1 -16.53 -40.97 -3.30
N GLN A 2 -15.32 -41.35 -2.79
CA GLN A 2 -14.54 -42.48 -3.32
C GLN A 2 -14.51 -43.71 -2.37
N LEU A 3 -15.27 -43.74 -1.29
CA LEU A 3 -15.26 -44.78 -0.26
C LEU A 3 -16.46 -45.73 -0.32
N LYS A 4 -17.19 -45.82 -1.44
CA LYS A 4 -18.36 -46.70 -1.59
C LYS A 4 -18.13 -47.98 -2.40
N ASP A 5 -16.90 -48.25 -2.84
CA ASP A 5 -16.58 -49.45 -3.60
C ASP A 5 -15.81 -50.46 -2.73
N PRO A 6 -16.40 -51.64 -2.45
CA PRO A 6 -15.79 -52.63 -1.55
C PRO A 6 -14.44 -53.18 -2.05
N GLN A 7 -14.23 -53.22 -3.38
CA GLN A 7 -12.98 -53.73 -3.95
C GLN A 7 -11.79 -52.73 -3.80
N LYS A 8 -12.07 -51.45 -3.71
CA LYS A 8 -11.04 -50.43 -3.45
C LYS A 8 -10.65 -50.32 -1.97
N ARG A 9 -11.54 -50.73 -1.06
CA ARG A 9 -11.20 -50.83 0.38
C ARG A 9 -10.21 -51.96 0.65
N GLN A 10 -10.38 -53.15 0.03
CA GLN A 10 -9.45 -54.26 0.21
C GLN A 10 -8.04 -54.00 -0.29
N GLN A 11 -7.90 -53.11 -1.26
CA GLN A 11 -6.59 -52.73 -1.82
C GLN A 11 -5.84 -51.71 -0.94
N TYR A 12 -6.57 -50.97 -0.10
CA TYR A 12 -6.00 -50.01 0.83
C TYR A 12 -5.63 -50.62 2.18
N ASP A 13 -6.37 -51.65 2.63
CA ASP A 13 -6.20 -52.27 3.92
C ASP A 13 -5.16 -53.42 3.91
N ASN A 14 -4.76 -53.90 2.71
CA ASN A 14 -3.70 -54.92 2.55
C ASN A 14 -2.71 -54.52 1.46
N PRO A 15 -1.70 -53.72 1.77
CA PRO A 15 -0.60 -53.51 0.86
C PRO A 15 0.20 -54.83 0.71
N PRO A 16 0.61 -55.24 -0.50
CA PRO A 16 1.38 -56.45 -0.71
C PRO A 16 2.69 -56.38 0.06
N GLN A 17 2.85 -57.29 1.03
CA GLN A 17 4.10 -57.51 1.74
C GLN A 17 5.13 -58.06 0.73
N GLN A 18 6.02 -57.21 0.25
CA GLN A 18 7.23 -57.66 -0.39
C GLN A 18 8.16 -58.26 0.66
N GLN A 19 8.30 -59.59 0.61
CA GLN A 19 9.27 -60.35 1.37
C GLN A 19 10.67 -59.79 1.16
N TYR A 20 11.21 -59.16 2.18
CA TYR A 20 12.64 -58.90 2.28
C TYR A 20 13.34 -60.22 2.64
N SER A 21 13.79 -60.97 1.66
CA SER A 21 14.73 -62.07 1.87
C SER A 21 16.14 -61.50 2.13
N GLN A 22 16.68 -61.88 3.27
CA GLN A 22 18.02 -61.66 3.79
C GLN A 22 19.08 -61.99 2.75
N GLY A 23 20.13 -61.16 2.66
CA GLY A 23 21.33 -61.47 1.93
C GLY A 23 22.20 -60.27 1.58
N PHE A 24 22.67 -59.54 2.57
CA PHE A 24 23.77 -58.62 2.39
C PHE A 24 25.04 -59.18 3.05
N GLY A 25 25.83 -59.96 2.26
CA GLY A 25 27.21 -60.25 2.57
C GLY A 25 28.12 -59.17 1.99
N PRO A 26 29.31 -58.90 2.59
CA PRO A 26 30.13 -57.74 2.29
C PRO A 26 31.05 -57.86 1.03
N ASN A 27 30.72 -58.76 0.06
CA ASN A 27 31.52 -58.94 -1.14
C ASN A 27 30.65 -59.22 -2.38
N GLY A 28 30.06 -58.21 -2.95
CA GLY A 28 29.22 -58.41 -4.14
C GLY A 28 28.95 -57.11 -4.95
N PHE A 29 29.90 -56.20 -4.98
CA PHE A 29 29.76 -54.98 -5.78
C PHE A 29 30.53 -55.05 -7.09
N GLN A 30 30.30 -56.16 -7.86
CA GLN A 30 30.92 -56.32 -9.18
C GLN A 30 29.90 -56.94 -10.12
N GLY A 31 29.06 -56.10 -10.73
CA GLY A 31 28.16 -56.57 -11.77
C GLY A 31 26.80 -55.86 -11.84
N MET A 32 26.75 -54.55 -11.75
CA MET A 32 25.50 -53.82 -12.02
C MET A 32 25.78 -52.53 -12.83
N GLY A 33 26.43 -52.72 -13.99
CA GLY A 33 26.60 -51.67 -14.99
C GLY A 33 25.35 -51.34 -15.80
N GLY A 34 24.15 -51.59 -15.25
CA GLY A 34 22.89 -51.34 -15.96
C GLY A 34 21.98 -50.27 -15.36
N PHE A 35 22.26 -49.82 -14.12
CA PHE A 35 21.42 -48.81 -13.49
C PHE A 35 21.86 -47.38 -13.81
N GLU A 36 23.15 -47.15 -14.06
CA GLU A 36 23.66 -45.85 -14.49
C GLU A 36 23.22 -45.50 -15.90
N ASP A 37 23.22 -46.52 -16.82
CA ASP A 37 22.70 -46.33 -18.18
C ASP A 37 21.17 -46.19 -18.20
N LEU A 38 20.43 -46.80 -17.27
CA LEU A 38 19.00 -46.64 -17.17
C LEU A 38 18.63 -45.26 -16.57
N PHE A 39 19.45 -44.77 -15.63
CA PHE A 39 19.28 -43.43 -15.06
C PHE A 39 19.69 -42.30 -16.00
N SER A 40 20.72 -42.55 -16.83
CA SER A 40 21.14 -41.58 -17.84
C SER A 40 20.21 -41.57 -19.06
N ASN A 41 19.57 -42.71 -19.40
CA ASN A 41 18.67 -42.80 -20.54
C ASN A 41 17.18 -42.50 -20.16
N PHE A 42 16.82 -42.59 -18.88
CA PHE A 42 15.53 -42.13 -18.37
C PHE A 42 15.65 -40.66 -17.92
N GLY A 43 16.35 -39.85 -18.74
CA GLY A 43 16.25 -38.41 -18.83
C GLY A 43 15.70 -37.68 -17.62
N PHE A 44 16.35 -37.75 -16.43
CA PHE A 44 16.30 -36.62 -15.50
C PHE A 44 17.16 -35.46 -16.09
N ASN A 45 17.06 -35.23 -17.38
CA ASN A 45 17.35 -33.97 -17.99
C ASN A 45 16.15 -33.03 -17.82
N MET A 46 15.61 -33.02 -16.56
CA MET A 46 14.82 -31.91 -16.09
C MET A 46 15.75 -30.80 -15.59
N GLN A 47 16.79 -30.53 -16.31
CA GLN A 47 17.34 -29.21 -16.42
C GLN A 47 16.28 -28.43 -17.23
N GLY A 48 15.22 -28.02 -16.52
CA GLY A 48 14.31 -27.02 -17.03
C GLY A 48 15.24 -25.92 -17.55
N ARG A 49 15.33 -25.76 -18.86
CA ARG A 49 15.93 -24.58 -19.48
C ARG A 49 15.26 -23.41 -18.78
N GLN A 50 15.90 -22.90 -17.72
CA GLN A 50 15.59 -21.55 -17.25
C GLN A 50 15.74 -20.70 -18.49
N GLN A 51 14.62 -20.40 -19.12
CA GLN A 51 14.58 -19.48 -20.25
C GLN A 51 15.30 -18.24 -19.74
N GLN A 52 16.54 -18.04 -20.18
CA GLN A 52 17.33 -16.86 -19.84
C GLN A 52 16.49 -15.66 -20.26
N ARG A 53 15.91 -15.00 -19.26
CA ARG A 53 15.07 -13.84 -19.46
C ARG A 53 15.95 -12.61 -19.29
N ASN A 54 15.77 -11.63 -20.16
CA ASN A 54 16.45 -10.36 -20.02
C ASN A 54 16.05 -9.67 -18.71
N PRO A 55 16.94 -8.92 -18.04
CA PRO A 55 16.66 -8.24 -16.79
C PRO A 55 15.52 -7.26 -16.89
N ASP A 56 14.79 -7.12 -15.79
CA ASP A 56 13.78 -6.07 -15.62
C ASP A 56 14.48 -4.71 -15.37
N VAL A 57 13.87 -3.64 -15.87
CA VAL A 57 14.27 -2.25 -15.58
C VAL A 57 13.35 -1.68 -14.55
N THR A 58 13.88 -0.90 -13.60
CA THR A 58 13.06 -0.20 -12.59
C THR A 58 13.31 1.29 -12.68
N ILE A 59 12.23 2.06 -12.77
CA ILE A 59 12.25 3.52 -12.72
C ILE A 59 11.32 4.03 -11.61
N ALA A 60 11.59 5.23 -11.09
CA ALA A 60 10.73 5.89 -10.12
C ALA A 60 9.84 6.93 -10.82
N ALA A 61 8.53 6.87 -10.56
CA ALA A 61 7.58 7.89 -10.98
C ALA A 61 7.18 8.73 -9.76
N ARG A 62 7.66 9.97 -9.71
CA ARG A 62 7.32 10.93 -8.65
C ARG A 62 6.05 11.67 -9.02
N ILE A 63 5.08 11.65 -8.11
CA ILE A 63 3.77 12.29 -8.27
C ILE A 63 3.39 13.06 -7.01
N THR A 64 2.52 14.06 -7.15
CA THR A 64 1.94 14.78 -6.01
C THR A 64 0.80 13.98 -5.39
N LEU A 65 0.31 14.43 -4.22
CA LEU A 65 -0.83 13.80 -3.55
C LEU A 65 -2.12 13.96 -4.38
N GLU A 66 -2.32 15.10 -5.01
CA GLU A 66 -3.46 15.39 -5.88
C GLU A 66 -3.46 14.48 -7.13
N GLU A 67 -2.27 14.27 -7.71
CA GLU A 67 -2.09 13.35 -8.83
C GLU A 67 -2.33 11.89 -8.41
N ALA A 68 -1.90 11.53 -7.21
CA ALA A 68 -2.20 10.21 -6.65
C ALA A 68 -3.71 10.03 -6.37
N TYR A 69 -4.39 11.11 -5.99
CA TYR A 69 -5.83 11.10 -5.72
C TYR A 69 -6.67 10.96 -7.00
N THR A 70 -6.31 11.70 -8.06
CA THR A 70 -7.07 11.72 -9.33
C THR A 70 -6.63 10.64 -10.32
N GLY A 71 -5.41 10.12 -10.15
CA GLY A 71 -4.67 9.39 -11.17
C GLY A 71 -3.96 10.31 -12.13
N LYS A 72 -2.93 9.79 -12.80
CA LYS A 72 -2.09 10.56 -13.73
C LYS A 72 -1.67 9.72 -14.93
N GLN A 73 -1.68 10.34 -16.10
CA GLN A 73 -0.99 9.81 -17.28
C GLN A 73 0.26 10.66 -17.51
N MET A 74 1.39 9.99 -17.71
CA MET A 74 2.65 10.68 -17.99
C MET A 74 3.50 9.87 -18.96
N ILE A 75 4.39 10.54 -19.65
CA ILE A 75 5.39 9.92 -20.52
C ILE A 75 6.69 9.89 -19.74
N ALA A 76 7.33 8.74 -19.67
CA ALA A 76 8.66 8.59 -19.12
C ALA A 76 9.63 8.06 -20.17
N SER A 77 10.82 8.64 -20.20
CA SER A 77 11.94 8.15 -20.98
C SER A 77 12.99 7.53 -20.06
N TYR A 78 13.57 6.43 -20.47
CA TYR A 78 14.66 5.75 -19.76
C TYR A 78 15.62 5.15 -20.77
N ARG A 79 16.84 4.86 -20.31
CA ARG A 79 17.89 4.31 -21.16
C ARG A 79 18.20 2.87 -20.77
N LEU A 80 18.20 2.00 -21.76
CA LEU A 80 18.63 0.61 -21.62
C LEU A 80 20.16 0.51 -21.53
N ARG A 81 20.67 -0.63 -21.08
CA ARG A 81 22.11 -0.92 -21.03
C ARG A 81 22.77 -0.90 -22.41
N THR A 82 21.99 -1.19 -23.44
CA THR A 82 22.42 -1.08 -24.85
C THR A 82 22.65 0.37 -25.31
N GLY A 83 22.31 1.38 -24.47
CA GLY A 83 22.36 2.78 -24.81
C GLY A 83 21.12 3.30 -25.54
N LYS A 84 20.17 2.44 -25.90
CA LYS A 84 18.91 2.79 -26.54
C LYS A 84 17.99 3.52 -25.57
N GLU A 85 17.40 4.64 -25.99
CA GLU A 85 16.37 5.34 -25.26
C GLU A 85 15.00 4.75 -25.60
N GLU A 86 14.23 4.48 -24.57
CA GLU A 86 12.86 4.00 -24.67
C GLU A 86 11.92 5.04 -24.05
N VAL A 87 10.76 5.20 -24.68
CA VAL A 87 9.70 6.10 -24.23
C VAL A 87 8.45 5.25 -23.97
N VAL A 88 7.89 5.41 -22.78
CA VAL A 88 6.68 4.66 -22.38
C VAL A 88 5.64 5.58 -21.79
N GLU A 89 4.39 5.37 -22.15
CA GLU A 89 3.26 6.01 -21.51
C GLU A 89 2.91 5.24 -20.23
N ILE A 90 2.99 5.96 -19.10
CA ILE A 90 2.68 5.42 -17.78
C ILE A 90 1.31 5.92 -17.34
N LYS A 91 0.41 4.98 -17.05
CA LYS A 91 -0.90 5.28 -16.49
C LYS A 91 -0.94 4.92 -15.02
N ILE A 92 -0.96 5.92 -14.17
CA ILE A 92 -1.06 5.78 -12.71
C ILE A 92 -2.52 5.85 -12.32
N PRO A 93 -3.09 4.81 -11.71
CA PRO A 93 -4.49 4.82 -11.29
C PRO A 93 -4.71 5.73 -10.07
N ALA A 94 -5.94 6.22 -9.91
CA ALA A 94 -6.35 6.94 -8.71
C ALA A 94 -6.21 6.05 -7.46
N GLY A 95 -5.73 6.61 -6.36
CA GLY A 95 -5.46 5.88 -5.12
C GLY A 95 -4.08 5.22 -5.07
N ALA A 96 -3.18 5.56 -5.96
CA ALA A 96 -1.81 5.08 -5.92
C ALA A 96 -1.07 5.59 -4.67
N HIS A 97 -0.30 4.70 -4.02
CA HIS A 97 0.49 5.01 -2.84
C HIS A 97 1.98 4.86 -3.12
N SER A 98 2.81 5.53 -2.32
CA SER A 98 4.26 5.32 -2.35
C SER A 98 4.58 3.85 -2.13
N GLY A 99 5.46 3.30 -2.99
CA GLY A 99 5.87 1.90 -2.99
C GLY A 99 5.03 1.00 -3.90
N ASN A 100 3.89 1.43 -4.41
CA ASN A 100 3.18 0.69 -5.45
C ASN A 100 4.07 0.56 -6.69
N THR A 101 3.99 -0.58 -7.35
CA THR A 101 4.76 -0.85 -8.57
C THR A 101 3.81 -1.25 -9.68
N ILE A 102 3.90 -0.56 -10.82
CA ILE A 102 3.19 -0.88 -12.05
C ILE A 102 4.17 -1.57 -12.99
N ARG A 103 3.78 -2.73 -13.51
CA ARG A 103 4.61 -3.55 -14.38
C ARG A 103 4.14 -3.45 -15.82
N TYR A 104 5.05 -3.08 -16.70
CA TYR A 104 4.88 -3.06 -18.15
C TYR A 104 5.68 -4.20 -18.77
N GLN A 105 4.99 -5.17 -19.37
CA GLN A 105 5.63 -6.36 -19.93
C GLN A 105 6.36 -6.03 -21.23
N GLY A 106 7.59 -6.57 -21.37
CA GLY A 106 8.38 -6.40 -22.59
C GLY A 106 9.02 -5.02 -22.78
N PHE A 107 9.06 -4.18 -21.74
CA PHE A 107 9.70 -2.87 -21.73
C PHE A 107 11.00 -2.83 -20.90
N GLY A 108 11.55 -4.00 -20.52
CA GLY A 108 12.83 -4.09 -19.82
C GLY A 108 14.01 -4.21 -20.78
N GLU A 109 15.14 -4.74 -20.27
CA GLU A 109 16.36 -4.95 -21.06
C GLU A 109 16.15 -5.91 -22.24
N GLU A 110 16.95 -5.70 -23.29
CA GLU A 110 17.01 -6.54 -24.48
C GLU A 110 18.48 -6.93 -24.76
N GLY A 111 18.70 -7.91 -25.63
CA GLY A 111 20.05 -8.25 -26.12
C GLY A 111 20.58 -9.60 -25.68
N MET A 112 19.94 -10.33 -24.77
CA MET A 112 20.25 -11.73 -24.45
C MET A 112 19.30 -12.67 -25.19
N ALA A 113 19.70 -13.94 -25.34
CA ALA A 113 18.82 -14.97 -25.88
C ALA A 113 17.65 -15.18 -24.95
N GLY A 114 16.45 -14.76 -25.35
CA GLY A 114 15.23 -14.90 -24.57
C GLY A 114 14.29 -13.70 -24.69
N PRO A 115 13.10 -13.79 -24.06
CA PRO A 115 12.15 -12.70 -24.08
C PRO A 115 12.67 -11.47 -23.35
N ARG A 116 12.30 -10.30 -23.83
CA ARG A 116 12.64 -9.01 -23.25
C ARG A 116 12.15 -8.94 -21.79
N GLY A 117 12.90 -8.28 -20.91
CA GLY A 117 12.53 -8.02 -19.52
C GLY A 117 11.31 -7.12 -19.41
N ASN A 118 10.88 -6.78 -18.19
CA ASN A 118 9.78 -5.85 -17.94
C ASN A 118 10.30 -4.52 -17.40
N LEU A 119 9.48 -3.50 -17.54
CA LEU A 119 9.67 -2.24 -16.85
C LEU A 119 8.79 -2.22 -15.60
N ASN A 120 9.41 -2.02 -14.45
CA ASN A 120 8.77 -1.84 -13.16
C ASN A 120 8.79 -0.34 -12.80
N VAL A 121 7.63 0.29 -12.79
CA VAL A 121 7.48 1.69 -12.42
C VAL A 121 7.10 1.77 -10.96
N ARG A 122 8.02 2.18 -10.10
CA ARG A 122 7.79 2.39 -8.68
C ARG A 122 7.24 3.78 -8.44
N ILE A 123 6.07 3.86 -7.82
CA ILE A 123 5.42 5.13 -7.51
C ILE A 123 6.01 5.72 -6.22
N GLU A 124 6.37 7.00 -6.28
CA GLU A 124 6.81 7.80 -5.14
C GLU A 124 5.90 9.02 -5.02
N VAL A 125 5.02 9.02 -4.02
CA VAL A 125 4.18 10.20 -3.71
C VAL A 125 5.00 11.17 -2.88
N VAL A 126 5.14 12.40 -3.38
CA VAL A 126 5.86 13.47 -2.67
C VAL A 126 5.08 13.83 -1.40
N PRO A 127 5.77 13.98 -0.24
CA PRO A 127 5.12 14.44 0.98
C PRO A 127 4.40 15.76 0.77
N HIS A 128 3.12 15.83 1.19
CA HIS A 128 2.31 17.03 1.06
C HIS A 128 2.44 17.90 2.31
N SER A 129 2.50 19.23 2.14
CA SER A 129 2.72 20.20 3.23
C SER A 129 1.57 20.26 4.26
N PHE A 130 0.36 19.98 3.84
CA PHE A 130 -0.85 20.12 4.65
C PHE A 130 -1.47 18.78 5.05
N PHE A 131 -1.37 17.75 4.20
CA PHE A 131 -1.95 16.44 4.46
C PHE A 131 -0.88 15.40 4.77
N SER A 132 -1.16 14.53 5.74
CA SER A 132 -0.45 13.26 5.92
C SER A 132 -1.38 12.10 5.55
N VAL A 133 -0.82 11.08 4.91
CA VAL A 133 -1.55 9.91 4.42
C VAL A 133 -1.34 8.74 5.37
N ASP A 134 -2.43 8.09 5.76
CA ASP A 134 -2.43 6.86 6.54
C ASP A 134 -3.38 5.85 5.88
N GLY A 135 -2.81 4.93 5.10
CA GLY A 135 -3.58 4.07 4.22
C GLY A 135 -4.44 4.87 3.26
N ILE A 136 -5.75 4.68 3.31
CA ILE A 136 -6.71 5.48 2.53
C ILE A 136 -7.21 6.74 3.26
N ASN A 137 -6.79 6.95 4.51
CA ASN A 137 -7.21 8.11 5.28
C ASN A 137 -6.21 9.26 5.14
N LEU A 138 -6.74 10.47 5.25
CA LEU A 138 -5.97 11.70 5.26
C LEU A 138 -6.07 12.37 6.62
N HIS A 139 -4.98 12.97 7.06
CA HIS A 139 -4.92 13.74 8.29
C HIS A 139 -4.44 15.14 7.98
N CYS A 140 -5.07 16.14 8.59
CA CYS A 140 -4.62 17.52 8.53
C CYS A 140 -4.84 18.23 9.86
N LYS A 141 -4.20 19.38 10.01
CA LYS A 141 -4.38 20.28 11.15
C LYS A 141 -5.00 21.58 10.65
N ALA A 142 -5.97 22.08 11.37
CA ALA A 142 -6.57 23.38 11.14
C ALA A 142 -6.52 24.21 12.42
N ASN A 143 -6.43 25.51 12.25
CA ASN A 143 -6.46 26.45 13.37
C ASN A 143 -7.73 27.28 13.27
N THR A 144 -8.39 27.50 14.40
CA THR A 144 -9.50 28.42 14.53
C THR A 144 -9.33 29.28 15.78
N ASN A 145 -10.17 30.29 15.96
CA ASN A 145 -10.13 31.12 17.15
C ASN A 145 -10.49 30.29 18.40
N ILE A 146 -9.80 30.53 19.52
CA ILE A 146 -10.09 29.84 20.79
C ILE A 146 -11.55 30.03 21.25
N PHE A 147 -12.16 31.15 20.91
CA PHE A 147 -13.57 31.43 21.23
C PHE A 147 -14.54 30.49 20.52
N ASP A 148 -14.20 30.00 19.32
CA ASP A 148 -15.03 29.03 18.58
C ASP A 148 -15.15 27.69 19.34
N PHE A 149 -14.20 27.37 20.21
CA PHE A 149 -14.28 26.19 21.07
C PHE A 149 -15.21 26.40 22.26
N ILE A 150 -15.32 27.63 22.73
CA ILE A 150 -16.15 27.97 23.91
C ILE A 150 -17.61 28.11 23.49
N ILE A 151 -17.87 28.90 22.44
CA ILE A 151 -19.24 29.28 22.04
C ILE A 151 -19.79 28.45 20.87
N GLY A 152 -18.94 27.66 20.23
CA GLY A 152 -19.21 26.98 18.98
C GLY A 152 -18.87 27.84 17.77
N GLY A 153 -18.53 27.19 16.68
CA GLY A 153 -18.12 27.87 15.45
C GLY A 153 -18.00 26.93 14.26
N SER A 154 -17.30 27.36 13.25
CA SER A 154 -17.01 26.52 12.11
C SER A 154 -15.72 26.96 11.44
N THR A 155 -14.99 26.00 10.89
CA THR A 155 -13.80 26.27 10.07
C THR A 155 -13.94 25.61 8.71
N THR A 156 -13.26 26.14 7.71
CA THR A 156 -13.27 25.62 6.35
C THR A 156 -11.91 25.03 6.02
N ILE A 157 -11.91 23.80 5.52
CA ILE A 157 -10.71 23.04 5.17
C ILE A 157 -10.68 22.85 3.66
N ASN A 158 -9.54 23.08 3.03
CA ASN A 158 -9.34 22.69 1.64
C ASN A 158 -9.19 21.17 1.56
N THR A 159 -9.73 20.56 0.52
CA THR A 159 -9.67 19.11 0.26
C THR A 159 -8.63 18.83 -0.84
N VAL A 160 -8.17 17.57 -0.94
CA VAL A 160 -7.13 17.19 -1.94
C VAL A 160 -7.62 17.37 -3.38
N ASP A 161 -8.92 17.27 -3.62
CA ASP A 161 -9.54 17.51 -4.92
C ASP A 161 -9.69 19.00 -5.28
N GLY A 162 -9.15 19.91 -4.46
CA GLY A 162 -9.24 21.35 -4.64
C GLY A 162 -10.56 21.98 -4.17
N GLY A 163 -11.46 21.16 -3.61
CA GLY A 163 -12.70 21.62 -3.01
C GLY A 163 -12.51 22.20 -1.61
N LYS A 164 -13.65 22.50 -0.95
CA LYS A 164 -13.69 23.00 0.42
C LYS A 164 -14.77 22.27 1.22
N VAL A 165 -14.46 21.91 2.45
CA VAL A 165 -15.41 21.32 3.39
C VAL A 165 -15.52 22.17 4.65
N LYS A 166 -16.74 22.44 5.11
CA LYS A 166 -17.01 23.16 6.36
C LYS A 166 -17.11 22.17 7.50
N VAL A 167 -16.32 22.39 8.55
CA VAL A 167 -16.34 21.60 9.79
C VAL A 167 -17.00 22.42 10.87
N SER A 168 -18.09 21.92 11.43
CA SER A 168 -18.78 22.55 12.58
C SER A 168 -18.09 22.15 13.88
N ILE A 169 -17.86 23.10 14.74
CA ILE A 169 -17.23 22.95 16.05
C ILE A 169 -18.31 23.18 17.10
N PRO A 170 -18.78 22.15 17.82
CA PRO A 170 -19.74 22.34 18.92
C PRO A 170 -19.18 23.20 20.05
N ALA A 171 -20.03 23.95 20.71
CA ALA A 171 -19.64 24.68 21.91
C ALA A 171 -19.11 23.71 22.99
N GLY A 172 -18.09 24.12 23.73
CA GLY A 172 -17.44 23.31 24.75
C GLY A 172 -16.48 22.25 24.20
N THR A 173 -16.14 22.31 22.91
CA THR A 173 -15.13 21.41 22.32
C THR A 173 -13.75 21.76 22.86
N SER A 174 -12.92 20.75 23.15
CA SER A 174 -11.52 20.98 23.56
C SER A 174 -10.60 21.19 22.36
N PRO A 175 -9.64 22.13 22.42
CA PRO A 175 -8.58 22.24 21.43
C PRO A 175 -7.84 20.92 21.25
N GLY A 176 -7.46 20.57 20.02
CA GLY A 176 -6.83 19.28 19.68
C GLY A 176 -7.84 18.17 19.38
N THR A 177 -9.13 18.43 19.46
CA THR A 177 -10.18 17.47 19.09
C THR A 177 -10.04 17.10 17.60
N LYS A 178 -10.16 15.81 17.31
CA LYS A 178 -10.10 15.25 15.97
C LYS A 178 -11.52 15.02 15.44
N PHE A 179 -11.85 15.62 14.32
CA PHE A 179 -13.10 15.45 13.59
C PHE A 179 -12.89 14.52 12.40
N SER A 180 -13.83 13.61 12.17
CA SER A 180 -13.81 12.70 11.02
C SER A 180 -14.80 13.16 9.96
N ILE A 181 -14.32 13.32 8.73
CA ILE A 181 -15.14 13.70 7.58
C ILE A 181 -15.13 12.54 6.62
N HIS A 182 -16.27 11.87 6.48
CA HIS A 182 -16.41 10.67 5.68
C HIS A 182 -16.30 10.96 4.17
N GLY A 183 -15.58 10.10 3.45
CA GLY A 183 -15.46 10.19 2.00
C GLY A 183 -14.51 11.25 1.45
N TYR A 184 -13.72 11.90 2.32
CA TYR A 184 -12.73 12.92 1.93
C TYR A 184 -11.27 12.44 2.07
N GLY A 185 -11.07 11.13 2.24
CA GLY A 185 -9.75 10.47 2.18
C GLY A 185 -9.36 10.09 0.76
N MET A 186 -8.25 9.36 0.63
CA MET A 186 -7.77 8.81 -0.64
C MET A 186 -8.71 7.72 -1.17
N PRO A 187 -8.83 7.56 -2.48
CA PRO A 187 -9.52 6.41 -3.05
C PRO A 187 -8.70 5.14 -2.84
N ASP A 188 -9.37 4.04 -2.57
CA ASP A 188 -8.77 2.71 -2.51
C ASP A 188 -8.60 2.16 -3.93
N LEU A 189 -7.38 1.72 -4.28
CA LEU A 189 -7.04 1.21 -5.61
C LEU A 189 -7.92 0.06 -6.10
N ARG A 190 -8.40 -0.78 -5.17
CA ARG A 190 -9.14 -1.99 -5.49
C ARG A 190 -10.64 -1.78 -5.54
N THR A 191 -11.17 -1.01 -4.59
CA THR A 191 -12.61 -0.84 -4.41
C THR A 191 -13.14 0.49 -4.94
N GLY A 192 -12.26 1.47 -5.15
CA GLY A 192 -12.61 2.84 -5.49
C GLY A 192 -13.29 3.63 -4.35
N ARG A 193 -13.52 3.02 -3.19
CA ARG A 193 -14.11 3.68 -2.04
C ARG A 193 -13.12 4.68 -1.45
N ARG A 194 -13.62 5.85 -1.06
CA ARG A 194 -12.80 6.88 -0.42
C ARG A 194 -12.73 6.64 1.09
N GLY A 195 -11.55 6.85 1.66
CA GLY A 195 -11.34 6.89 3.09
C GLY A 195 -11.90 8.15 3.74
N ASN A 196 -11.46 8.46 4.93
CA ASN A 196 -11.89 9.62 5.71
C ASN A 196 -10.81 10.69 5.78
N LEU A 197 -11.22 11.94 5.93
CA LEU A 197 -10.34 13.02 6.33
C LEU A 197 -10.49 13.27 7.83
N TYR A 198 -9.40 13.14 8.55
CA TYR A 198 -9.30 13.46 9.97
C TYR A 198 -8.69 14.84 10.14
N VAL A 199 -9.47 15.76 10.72
CA VAL A 199 -9.06 17.13 10.97
C VAL A 199 -8.83 17.33 12.45
N THR A 200 -7.60 17.62 12.85
CA THR A 200 -7.29 18.05 14.23
C THR A 200 -7.38 19.55 14.28
N ILE A 201 -8.34 20.09 15.07
CA ILE A 201 -8.56 21.53 15.18
C ILE A 201 -7.85 22.07 16.42
N ASN A 202 -6.95 23.03 16.20
CA ASN A 202 -6.21 23.71 17.25
C ASN A 202 -6.78 25.11 17.49
N GLY A 203 -6.78 25.54 18.77
CA GLY A 203 -7.20 26.87 19.17
C GLY A 203 -6.06 27.88 19.00
N ASN A 204 -6.32 28.95 18.27
CA ASN A 204 -5.41 30.09 18.18
C ASN A 204 -5.86 31.16 19.20
N VAL A 205 -4.96 31.46 20.14
CA VAL A 205 -5.22 32.48 21.16
C VAL A 205 -4.78 33.83 20.62
N PRO A 206 -5.63 34.89 20.67
CA PRO A 206 -5.25 36.24 20.28
C PRO A 206 -4.03 36.71 21.07
N LYS A 207 -3.03 37.23 20.37
CA LYS A 207 -1.80 37.73 21.01
C LYS A 207 -1.95 39.08 21.68
N THR A 208 -2.86 39.88 21.19
CA THR A 208 -3.13 41.26 21.67
C THR A 208 -4.62 41.41 21.97
N LEU A 209 -4.93 41.93 23.14
CA LEU A 209 -6.25 42.28 23.59
C LEU A 209 -6.24 43.70 24.08
N SER A 210 -7.32 44.44 23.83
CA SER A 210 -7.54 45.74 24.44
C SER A 210 -7.86 45.61 25.96
N GLN A 211 -7.71 46.69 26.69
CA GLN A 211 -8.03 46.68 28.13
C GLN A 211 -9.51 46.31 28.39
N ASP A 212 -10.40 46.75 27.53
CA ASP A 212 -11.83 46.45 27.66
C ASP A 212 -12.13 44.97 27.44
N GLU A 213 -11.49 44.34 26.44
CA GLU A 213 -11.60 42.90 26.19
C GLU A 213 -11.05 42.08 27.35
N VAL A 214 -9.91 42.49 27.93
CA VAL A 214 -9.36 41.84 29.14
C VAL A 214 -10.34 41.91 30.31
N ILE A 215 -10.98 43.07 30.54
CA ILE A 215 -11.95 43.25 31.63
C ILE A 215 -13.16 42.32 31.41
N VAL A 216 -13.67 42.21 30.19
CA VAL A 216 -14.79 41.32 29.85
C VAL A 216 -14.42 39.86 30.13
N LEU A 217 -13.26 39.41 29.65
CA LEU A 217 -12.77 38.03 29.86
C LEU A 217 -12.56 37.72 31.35
N GLN A 218 -12.02 38.66 32.12
CA GLN A 218 -11.88 38.50 33.57
C GLN A 218 -13.23 38.36 34.30
N LYS A 219 -14.25 39.13 33.88
CA LYS A 219 -15.61 39.00 34.42
C LYS A 219 -16.20 37.62 34.08
N MET A 220 -16.02 37.15 32.84
CA MET A 220 -16.49 35.82 32.45
C MET A 220 -15.80 34.73 33.27
N ARG A 221 -14.47 34.76 33.44
CA ARG A 221 -13.73 33.79 34.23
C ARG A 221 -14.27 33.72 35.66
N LYS A 222 -14.45 34.85 36.33
CA LYS A 222 -15.01 34.89 37.70
C LYS A 222 -16.41 34.26 37.81
N ARG A 223 -17.25 34.34 36.75
CA ARG A 223 -18.57 33.69 36.72
C ARG A 223 -18.48 32.19 36.55
N LEU A 224 -17.55 31.72 35.71
CA LEU A 224 -17.34 30.30 35.47
C LEU A 224 -16.76 29.61 36.71
N ASP A 225 -15.77 30.24 37.37
CA ASP A 225 -15.15 29.70 38.59
C ASP A 225 -16.21 29.47 39.69
N LYS A 226 -17.22 30.35 39.79
CA LYS A 226 -18.34 30.19 40.77
C LYS A 226 -19.26 29.01 40.43
N LYS A 227 -19.46 28.70 39.14
CA LYS A 227 -20.33 27.58 38.72
C LYS A 227 -19.66 26.21 38.86
N SER A 228 -18.34 26.16 38.99
CA SER A 228 -17.58 24.91 39.13
C SER A 228 -17.47 24.44 40.59
N VAL A 229 -17.99 25.21 41.55
CA VAL A 229 -17.92 24.95 43.00
C VAL A 229 -19.28 24.48 43.58
N ASP A 230 -20.35 24.60 42.82
CA ASP A 230 -21.67 24.04 43.07
C ASP A 230 -21.90 22.75 42.27
#